data_465f029fd0e691e3469608bd0c7b5961
#
_entry.id   465f029fd0e691e3469608bd0c7b5961
#
_cell.length_a   1.000
_cell.length_b   1.000
_cell.length_c   1.000
_cell.angle_alpha   90.00
_cell.angle_beta   90.00
_cell.angle_gamma   90.00
#
_symmetry.space_group_name_H-M   'P 1'
#
loop_
_entity.id
_entity.type
_entity.pdbx_description
1 polymer ?
#
loop_
_entity_poly.entity_id
_entity_poly.type
_entity_poly.pdbx_seq_one_letter_code
_entity_poly.pdbx_strand_id
1 'polypeptide(L)'
;MKKLFDVSGKVALATGGSRGIGEMIAEGYVTNGVKTYISARNADACDATAERLSGLGACISIPADLSTTDGISQLVQEIQSRETRLDILVNNAGATWGAPIEEFPESAWDKVMDINVKGPFFLTQALLPLLEAAASSEDPARIINVGSIDGLNVNKMGTYSYGPSKAAIHHLTRTFASHLAERNITANAIAPGPFPSKMTAGIAQTMGEEIRKHVPLNRWGEPEDMAGAAIFLASKAGAYVSGAVTPVDGGIVAASRTL
;
A
#
# COMPACT_ATOMS: atom_id res chain seq x y z
N MET A 1 25.07 -1.43 -13.56
CA MET A 1 24.24 -0.51 -12.72
C MET A 1 23.14 0.23 -13.49
N LYS A 2 23.10 0.22 -14.83
CA LYS A 2 22.13 0.99 -15.64
C LYS A 2 20.64 0.60 -15.48
N LYS A 3 20.31 -0.52 -14.79
CA LYS A 3 18.94 -1.04 -14.65
C LYS A 3 18.53 -1.29 -13.19
N LEU A 4 19.11 -0.59 -12.22
CA LEU A 4 18.83 -0.84 -10.80
C LEU A 4 17.37 -0.58 -10.42
N PHE A 5 16.74 0.40 -11.03
CA PHE A 5 15.34 0.80 -10.78
C PHE A 5 14.36 0.29 -11.86
N ASP A 6 14.85 -0.56 -12.79
CA ASP A 6 14.01 -1.14 -13.83
C ASP A 6 13.04 -2.16 -13.20
N VAL A 7 11.74 -1.94 -13.42
CA VAL A 7 10.65 -2.82 -12.99
C VAL A 7 9.83 -3.34 -14.18
N SER A 8 10.26 -3.03 -15.42
CA SER A 8 9.55 -3.42 -16.63
C SER A 8 9.39 -4.95 -16.76
N GLY A 9 8.25 -5.37 -17.29
CA GLY A 9 7.92 -6.79 -17.49
C GLY A 9 7.50 -7.54 -16.23
N LYS A 10 7.44 -6.88 -15.06
CA LYS A 10 6.87 -7.45 -13.83
C LYS A 10 5.35 -7.42 -13.87
N VAL A 11 4.73 -8.27 -13.05
CA VAL A 11 3.30 -8.32 -12.79
C VAL A 11 3.05 -7.85 -11.37
N ALA A 12 2.16 -6.88 -11.19
CA ALA A 12 1.80 -6.31 -9.90
C ALA A 12 0.29 -6.37 -9.62
N LEU A 13 -0.06 -6.53 -8.35
CA LEU A 13 -1.40 -6.28 -7.82
C LEU A 13 -1.32 -5.13 -6.82
N ALA A 14 -2.08 -4.04 -7.06
CA ALA A 14 -2.20 -2.91 -6.13
C ALA A 14 -3.65 -2.82 -5.60
N THR A 15 -3.83 -3.14 -4.32
CA THR A 15 -5.14 -3.03 -3.67
C THR A 15 -5.44 -1.59 -3.28
N GLY A 16 -6.73 -1.18 -3.32
CA GLY A 16 -7.10 0.22 -3.15
C GLY A 16 -6.57 1.11 -4.28
N GLY A 17 -6.33 0.53 -5.47
CA GLY A 17 -5.67 1.19 -6.60
C GLY A 17 -6.52 2.18 -7.39
N SER A 18 -7.80 2.36 -7.03
CA SER A 18 -8.72 3.25 -7.75
C SER A 18 -8.59 4.73 -7.41
N ARG A 19 -7.75 5.11 -6.46
CA ARG A 19 -7.54 6.51 -6.02
C ARG A 19 -6.41 6.65 -5.01
N GLY A 20 -5.93 7.91 -4.83
CA GLY A 20 -4.97 8.27 -3.81
C GLY A 20 -3.67 7.48 -3.90
N ILE A 21 -3.11 7.07 -2.77
CA ILE A 21 -1.80 6.39 -2.70
C ILE A 21 -1.74 5.14 -3.59
N GLY A 22 -2.79 4.33 -3.59
CA GLY A 22 -2.82 3.12 -4.43
C GLY A 22 -2.81 3.43 -5.92
N GLU A 23 -3.51 4.48 -6.34
CA GLU A 23 -3.50 4.97 -7.72
C GLU A 23 -2.13 5.55 -8.09
N MET A 24 -1.50 6.35 -7.21
CA MET A 24 -0.15 6.90 -7.42
C MET A 24 0.89 5.78 -7.64
N ILE A 25 0.83 4.72 -6.85
CA ILE A 25 1.70 3.54 -7.00
C ILE A 25 1.39 2.82 -8.32
N ALA A 26 0.11 2.58 -8.61
CA ALA A 26 -0.31 1.88 -9.84
C ALA A 26 0.12 2.66 -11.09
N GLU A 27 -0.06 3.98 -11.12
CA GLU A 27 0.38 4.85 -12.21
C GLU A 27 1.89 4.80 -12.39
N GLY A 28 2.66 4.88 -11.29
CA GLY A 28 4.11 4.72 -11.34
C GLY A 28 4.55 3.37 -11.92
N TYR A 29 3.89 2.29 -11.56
CA TYR A 29 4.18 0.96 -12.09
C TYR A 29 3.82 0.85 -13.58
N VAL A 30 2.60 1.25 -13.96
CA VAL A 30 2.13 1.19 -15.35
C VAL A 30 3.04 1.99 -16.28
N THR A 31 3.42 3.20 -15.89
CA THR A 31 4.30 4.09 -16.65
C THR A 31 5.71 3.50 -16.83
N ASN A 32 6.14 2.65 -15.88
CA ASN A 32 7.44 1.97 -15.93
C ASN A 32 7.35 0.52 -16.47
N GLY A 33 6.29 0.19 -17.23
CA GLY A 33 6.16 -1.08 -17.95
C GLY A 33 5.81 -2.29 -17.10
N VAL A 34 5.24 -2.10 -15.91
CA VAL A 34 4.69 -3.17 -15.08
C VAL A 34 3.24 -3.45 -15.51
N LYS A 35 2.90 -4.71 -15.77
CA LYS A 35 1.51 -5.12 -15.91
C LYS A 35 0.82 -5.06 -14.55
N THR A 36 -0.07 -4.11 -14.36
CA THR A 36 -0.63 -3.78 -13.05
C THR A 36 -2.11 -4.10 -12.98
N TYR A 37 -2.47 -4.95 -12.03
CA TYR A 37 -3.85 -5.16 -11.60
C TYR A 37 -4.17 -4.20 -10.47
N ILE A 38 -5.31 -3.52 -10.57
CA ILE A 38 -5.84 -2.70 -9.48
C ILE A 38 -7.13 -3.29 -8.95
N SER A 39 -7.33 -3.23 -7.63
CA SER A 39 -8.56 -3.70 -6.99
C SER A 39 -9.11 -2.65 -6.05
N ALA A 40 -10.43 -2.48 -6.05
CA ALA A 40 -11.17 -1.62 -5.12
C ALA A 40 -12.62 -2.10 -5.02
N ARG A 41 -13.33 -1.72 -3.94
CA ARG A 41 -14.73 -2.12 -3.73
C ARG A 41 -15.72 -1.46 -4.70
N ASN A 42 -15.46 -0.22 -5.09
CA ASN A 42 -16.29 0.50 -6.05
C ASN A 42 -15.82 0.13 -7.46
N ALA A 43 -16.62 -0.66 -8.17
CA ALA A 43 -16.31 -1.15 -9.50
C ALA A 43 -16.15 0.00 -10.50
N ASP A 44 -17.10 0.92 -10.56
CA ASP A 44 -17.07 2.04 -11.51
C ASP A 44 -15.79 2.88 -11.37
N ALA A 45 -15.40 3.18 -10.11
CA ALA A 45 -14.17 3.93 -9.85
C ALA A 45 -12.91 3.13 -10.19
N CYS A 46 -12.94 1.80 -9.98
CA CYS A 46 -11.82 0.92 -10.31
C CYS A 46 -11.64 0.83 -11.83
N ASP A 47 -12.74 0.61 -12.56
CA ASP A 47 -12.76 0.49 -14.00
C ASP A 47 -12.33 1.79 -14.68
N ALA A 48 -12.87 2.94 -14.25
CA ALA A 48 -12.49 4.25 -14.78
C ALA A 48 -11.00 4.56 -14.57
N THR A 49 -10.44 4.18 -13.40
CA THR A 49 -9.00 4.35 -13.15
C THR A 49 -8.16 3.43 -14.03
N ALA A 50 -8.56 2.16 -14.17
CA ALA A 50 -7.86 1.23 -15.04
C ALA A 50 -7.89 1.68 -16.51
N GLU A 51 -9.04 2.16 -17.00
CA GLU A 51 -9.19 2.70 -18.35
C GLU A 51 -8.23 3.89 -18.57
N ARG A 52 -8.21 4.85 -17.65
CA ARG A 52 -7.29 6.00 -17.70
C ARG A 52 -5.83 5.55 -17.74
N LEU A 53 -5.43 4.65 -16.85
CA LEU A 53 -4.05 4.17 -16.76
C LEU A 53 -3.65 3.28 -17.93
N SER A 54 -4.62 2.62 -18.59
CA SER A 54 -4.38 1.81 -19.79
C SER A 54 -3.89 2.63 -20.99
N GLY A 55 -4.09 3.95 -20.97
CA GLY A 55 -3.46 4.87 -21.93
C GLY A 55 -1.94 5.03 -21.72
N LEU A 56 -1.40 4.62 -20.57
CA LEU A 56 0.02 4.72 -20.23
C LEU A 56 0.75 3.36 -20.29
N GLY A 57 0.01 2.25 -20.20
CA GLY A 57 0.56 0.90 -20.20
C GLY A 57 -0.49 -0.14 -19.78
N ALA A 58 -0.09 -1.34 -19.38
CA ALA A 58 -1.02 -2.41 -19.03
C ALA A 58 -1.61 -2.21 -17.61
N CYS A 59 -2.87 -1.80 -17.52
CA CYS A 59 -3.62 -1.69 -16.27
C CYS A 59 -4.97 -2.42 -16.37
N ILE A 60 -5.28 -3.27 -15.40
CA ILE A 60 -6.48 -4.10 -15.39
C ILE A 60 -7.23 -3.92 -14.06
N SER A 61 -8.54 -3.66 -14.14
CA SER A 61 -9.42 -3.59 -12.96
C SER A 61 -9.92 -4.98 -12.56
N ILE A 62 -9.89 -5.28 -11.26
CA ILE A 62 -10.57 -6.42 -10.64
C ILE A 62 -11.24 -5.92 -9.35
N PRO A 63 -12.52 -5.50 -9.41
CA PRO A 63 -13.23 -5.04 -8.23
C PRO A 63 -13.43 -6.15 -7.21
N ALA A 64 -13.09 -5.87 -5.92
CA ALA A 64 -13.29 -6.82 -4.83
C ALA A 64 -13.39 -6.12 -3.48
N ASP A 65 -14.12 -6.70 -2.53
CA ASP A 65 -14.14 -6.27 -1.12
C ASP A 65 -13.17 -7.11 -0.28
N LEU A 66 -12.02 -6.53 0.01
CA LEU A 66 -10.94 -7.20 0.76
C LEU A 66 -11.15 -7.20 2.29
N SER A 67 -12.26 -6.68 2.79
CA SER A 67 -12.67 -6.85 4.18
C SER A 67 -13.32 -8.22 4.44
N THR A 68 -13.61 -8.98 3.39
CA THR A 68 -14.25 -10.30 3.45
C THR A 68 -13.37 -11.38 2.83
N THR A 69 -13.49 -12.62 3.36
CA THR A 69 -12.80 -13.79 2.80
C THR A 69 -13.27 -14.13 1.39
N ASP A 70 -14.56 -13.94 1.10
CA ASP A 70 -15.14 -14.19 -0.22
C ASP A 70 -14.58 -13.23 -1.26
N GLY A 71 -14.51 -11.94 -0.94
CA GLY A 71 -13.92 -10.95 -1.84
C GLY A 71 -12.43 -11.20 -2.08
N ILE A 72 -11.68 -11.63 -1.07
CA ILE A 72 -10.28 -12.06 -1.23
C ILE A 72 -10.20 -13.27 -2.17
N SER A 73 -11.04 -14.28 -1.95
CA SER A 73 -11.07 -15.50 -2.77
C SER A 73 -11.40 -15.19 -4.24
N GLN A 74 -12.37 -14.32 -4.50
CA GLN A 74 -12.73 -13.87 -5.85
C GLN A 74 -11.55 -13.16 -6.54
N LEU A 75 -10.90 -12.22 -5.86
CA LEU A 75 -9.74 -11.53 -6.42
C LEU A 75 -8.60 -12.49 -6.76
N VAL A 76 -8.30 -13.42 -5.85
CA VAL A 76 -7.23 -14.41 -6.05
C VAL A 76 -7.53 -15.32 -7.24
N GLN A 77 -8.76 -15.83 -7.36
CA GLN A 77 -9.18 -16.67 -8.50
C GLN A 77 -9.03 -15.91 -9.84
N GLU A 78 -9.43 -14.64 -9.89
CA GLU A 78 -9.30 -13.80 -11.08
C GLU A 78 -7.83 -13.58 -11.46
N ILE A 79 -6.93 -13.33 -10.50
CA ILE A 79 -5.50 -13.22 -10.77
C ILE A 79 -4.93 -14.55 -11.24
N GLN A 80 -5.23 -15.67 -10.56
CA GLN A 80 -4.76 -17.01 -10.92
C GLN A 80 -5.24 -17.48 -12.30
N SER A 81 -6.42 -17.03 -12.75
CA SER A 81 -6.93 -17.35 -14.08
C SER A 81 -6.18 -16.62 -15.21
N ARG A 82 -5.46 -15.54 -14.89
CA ARG A 82 -4.81 -14.64 -15.86
C ARG A 82 -3.29 -14.69 -15.81
N GLU A 83 -2.73 -15.07 -14.64
CA GLU A 83 -1.30 -15.02 -14.37
C GLU A 83 -0.80 -16.32 -13.75
N THR A 84 0.40 -16.71 -14.16
CA THR A 84 1.13 -17.85 -13.58
C THR A 84 2.12 -17.43 -12.51
N ARG A 85 2.34 -16.11 -12.36
CA ARG A 85 3.24 -15.51 -11.35
C ARG A 85 2.78 -14.11 -10.95
N LEU A 86 3.17 -13.68 -9.78
CA LEU A 86 2.98 -12.32 -9.28
C LEU A 86 4.30 -11.80 -8.71
N ASP A 87 4.89 -10.79 -9.32
CA ASP A 87 6.18 -10.23 -8.88
C ASP A 87 6.02 -9.27 -7.71
N ILE A 88 4.91 -8.51 -7.66
CA ILE A 88 4.69 -7.43 -6.69
C ILE A 88 3.25 -7.47 -6.15
N LEU A 89 3.11 -7.57 -4.84
CA LEU A 89 1.86 -7.38 -4.12
C LEU A 89 1.92 -6.09 -3.30
N VAL A 90 1.04 -5.12 -3.61
CA VAL A 90 0.88 -3.89 -2.82
C VAL A 90 -0.42 -3.96 -2.01
N ASN A 91 -0.30 -4.16 -0.71
CA ASN A 91 -1.40 -4.10 0.25
C ASN A 91 -1.62 -2.64 0.68
N ASN A 92 -2.44 -1.91 -0.09
CA ASN A 92 -2.74 -0.51 0.17
C ASN A 92 -4.22 -0.27 0.56
N ALA A 93 -5.14 -1.16 0.20
CA ALA A 93 -6.53 -1.02 0.61
C ALA A 93 -6.64 -0.79 2.12
N GLY A 94 -7.41 0.22 2.52
CA GLY A 94 -7.51 0.57 3.92
C GLY A 94 -8.67 1.51 4.23
N ALA A 95 -8.99 1.61 5.51
CA ALA A 95 -10.01 2.49 6.06
C ALA A 95 -9.52 3.17 7.33
N THR A 96 -10.17 4.28 7.67
CA THR A 96 -10.05 4.97 8.95
C THR A 96 -11.42 5.26 9.50
N TRP A 97 -11.49 5.53 10.79
CA TRP A 97 -12.69 6.01 11.48
C TRP A 97 -12.26 6.93 12.63
N GLY A 98 -12.96 8.04 12.79
CA GLY A 98 -12.74 8.99 13.88
C GLY A 98 -14.03 9.25 14.64
N ALA A 99 -13.96 9.19 15.98
CA ALA A 99 -15.03 9.53 16.91
C ALA A 99 -14.44 9.87 18.29
N PRO A 100 -15.18 10.54 19.20
CA PRO A 100 -14.82 10.60 20.62
C PRO A 100 -14.66 9.19 21.22
N ILE A 101 -13.80 9.03 22.21
CA ILE A 101 -13.51 7.71 22.78
C ILE A 101 -14.75 7.07 23.41
N GLU A 102 -15.60 7.87 24.00
CA GLU A 102 -16.84 7.45 24.64
C GLU A 102 -17.89 6.94 23.65
N GLU A 103 -17.79 7.35 22.39
CA GLU A 103 -18.77 7.06 21.32
C GLU A 103 -18.16 6.17 20.21
N PHE A 104 -16.93 5.66 20.40
CA PHE A 104 -16.26 4.90 19.36
C PHE A 104 -16.91 3.52 19.17
N PRO A 105 -17.57 3.25 18.01
CA PRO A 105 -18.34 2.04 17.83
C PRO A 105 -17.47 0.81 17.51
N GLU A 106 -17.82 -0.36 18.09
CA GLU A 106 -17.15 -1.63 17.83
C GLU A 106 -17.10 -1.96 16.33
N SER A 107 -18.18 -1.72 15.61
CA SER A 107 -18.25 -1.97 14.16
C SER A 107 -17.25 -1.15 13.34
N ALA A 108 -16.84 0.02 13.80
CA ALA A 108 -15.79 0.81 13.16
C ALA A 108 -14.41 0.27 13.50
N TRP A 109 -14.24 -0.27 14.72
CA TRP A 109 -13.01 -0.98 15.10
C TRP A 109 -12.79 -2.19 14.18
N ASP A 110 -13.77 -3.06 14.08
CA ASP A 110 -13.73 -4.27 13.26
C ASP A 110 -13.49 -3.94 11.79
N LYS A 111 -14.24 -2.99 11.25
CA LYS A 111 -14.07 -2.51 9.87
C LYS A 111 -12.63 -2.08 9.56
N VAL A 112 -11.99 -1.35 10.48
CA VAL A 112 -10.61 -0.87 10.27
C VAL A 112 -9.62 -2.02 10.41
N MET A 113 -9.78 -2.88 11.41
CA MET A 113 -8.88 -4.02 11.63
C MET A 113 -9.00 -5.06 10.51
N ASP A 114 -10.21 -5.35 10.04
CA ASP A 114 -10.44 -6.31 8.96
C ASP A 114 -9.74 -5.87 7.68
N ILE A 115 -9.93 -4.63 7.24
CA ILE A 115 -9.35 -4.17 5.97
C ILE A 115 -7.86 -3.81 6.07
N ASN A 116 -7.39 -3.28 7.21
CA ASN A 116 -6.01 -2.79 7.33
C ASN A 116 -5.02 -3.88 7.77
N VAL A 117 -5.49 -4.97 8.41
CA VAL A 117 -4.61 -6.00 9.00
C VAL A 117 -4.97 -7.39 8.50
N LYS A 118 -6.21 -7.83 8.73
CA LYS A 118 -6.68 -9.18 8.38
C LYS A 118 -6.67 -9.40 6.86
N GLY A 119 -7.21 -8.45 6.10
CA GLY A 119 -7.23 -8.51 4.64
C GLY A 119 -5.84 -8.69 4.02
N PRO A 120 -4.84 -7.84 4.33
CA PRO A 120 -3.45 -8.02 3.89
C PRO A 120 -2.85 -9.38 4.23
N PHE A 121 -3.13 -9.92 5.42
CA PHE A 121 -2.63 -11.24 5.81
C PHE A 121 -3.20 -12.35 4.92
N PHE A 122 -4.53 -12.45 4.82
CA PHE A 122 -5.17 -13.52 4.06
C PHE A 122 -4.98 -13.38 2.55
N LEU A 123 -4.93 -12.16 2.02
CA LEU A 123 -4.60 -11.94 0.62
C LEU A 123 -3.17 -12.39 0.30
N THR A 124 -2.21 -12.02 1.15
CA THR A 124 -0.81 -12.47 1.01
C THR A 124 -0.73 -13.99 1.07
N GLN A 125 -1.39 -14.63 2.06
CA GLN A 125 -1.43 -16.08 2.20
C GLN A 125 -1.95 -16.77 0.94
N ALA A 126 -3.07 -16.30 0.39
CA ALA A 126 -3.69 -16.90 -0.78
C ALA A 126 -2.88 -16.69 -2.09
N LEU A 127 -2.08 -15.62 -2.16
CA LEU A 127 -1.22 -15.32 -3.32
C LEU A 127 0.20 -15.88 -3.20
N LEU A 128 0.57 -16.53 -2.09
CA LEU A 128 1.91 -17.12 -1.91
C LEU A 128 2.35 -17.98 -3.09
N PRO A 129 1.54 -18.88 -3.67
CA PRO A 129 1.98 -19.71 -4.79
C PRO A 129 2.40 -18.89 -6.01
N LEU A 130 1.71 -17.77 -6.31
CA LEU A 130 2.08 -16.89 -7.43
C LEU A 130 3.33 -16.05 -7.12
N LEU A 131 3.49 -15.61 -5.87
CA LEU A 131 4.69 -14.89 -5.41
C LEU A 131 5.93 -15.81 -5.47
N GLU A 132 5.79 -17.05 -5.01
CA GLU A 132 6.88 -18.06 -5.09
C GLU A 132 7.24 -18.37 -6.53
N ALA A 133 6.28 -18.46 -7.44
CA ALA A 133 6.52 -18.71 -8.86
C ALA A 133 7.29 -17.55 -9.56
N ALA A 134 7.21 -16.33 -9.01
CA ALA A 134 7.96 -15.18 -9.50
C ALA A 134 9.34 -15.04 -8.85
N ALA A 135 9.52 -15.63 -7.66
CA ALA A 135 10.65 -15.36 -6.78
C ALA A 135 11.92 -16.10 -7.20
N SER A 136 13.07 -15.41 -7.12
CA SER A 136 14.39 -16.01 -7.19
C SER A 136 15.35 -15.33 -6.21
N SER A 137 16.52 -15.93 -5.97
CA SER A 137 17.56 -15.31 -5.13
C SER A 137 18.12 -14.01 -5.73
N GLU A 138 18.05 -13.86 -7.05
CA GLU A 138 18.58 -12.70 -7.77
C GLU A 138 17.55 -11.57 -7.91
N ASP A 139 16.28 -11.94 -8.01
CA ASP A 139 15.14 -11.01 -8.08
C ASP A 139 13.97 -11.57 -7.24
N PRO A 140 13.93 -11.33 -5.93
CA PRO A 140 12.88 -11.78 -5.05
C PRO A 140 11.51 -11.26 -5.48
N ALA A 141 10.43 -11.95 -5.13
CA ALA A 141 9.10 -11.32 -5.16
C ALA A 141 8.94 -10.29 -4.05
N ARG A 142 8.02 -9.36 -4.20
CA ARG A 142 7.88 -8.19 -3.33
C ARG A 142 6.50 -8.11 -2.71
N ILE A 143 6.46 -8.00 -1.38
CA ILE A 143 5.28 -7.58 -0.63
C ILE A 143 5.54 -6.17 -0.14
N ILE A 144 4.69 -5.22 -0.52
CA ILE A 144 4.77 -3.82 -0.10
C ILE A 144 3.46 -3.48 0.63
N ASN A 145 3.56 -3.31 1.94
CA ASN A 145 2.42 -2.92 2.76
C ASN A 145 2.38 -1.40 2.89
N VAL A 146 1.22 -0.79 2.67
CA VAL A 146 1.05 0.65 2.92
C VAL A 146 0.56 0.86 4.34
N GLY A 147 1.52 1.24 5.19
CA GLY A 147 1.29 1.63 6.57
C GLY A 147 0.77 3.07 6.70
N SER A 148 1.31 3.78 7.66
CA SER A 148 1.13 5.22 7.90
C SER A 148 2.17 5.70 8.92
N ILE A 149 2.50 6.99 8.93
CA ILE A 149 3.22 7.61 10.05
C ILE A 149 2.44 7.48 11.37
N ASP A 150 1.12 7.31 11.34
CA ASP A 150 0.28 7.05 12.52
C ASP A 150 0.54 5.66 13.16
N GLY A 151 1.20 4.76 12.45
CA GLY A 151 1.73 3.52 13.02
C GLY A 151 3.11 3.68 13.69
N LEU A 152 3.74 4.84 13.56
CA LEU A 152 5.03 5.20 14.15
C LEU A 152 4.89 6.26 15.24
N ASN A 153 3.93 7.17 15.09
CA ASN A 153 3.61 8.25 16.00
C ASN A 153 2.13 8.20 16.40
N VAL A 154 1.77 8.94 17.44
CA VAL A 154 0.37 9.07 17.88
C VAL A 154 -0.18 10.42 17.44
N ASN A 155 -1.31 10.41 16.72
CA ASN A 155 -2.09 11.61 16.45
C ASN A 155 -3.21 11.80 17.50
N LYS A 156 -3.80 13.01 17.54
CA LYS A 156 -4.90 13.36 18.45
C LYS A 156 -6.26 13.45 17.74
N MET A 157 -6.44 12.77 16.61
CA MET A 157 -7.63 12.90 15.75
C MET A 157 -8.77 11.94 16.10
N GLY A 158 -8.74 11.27 17.25
CA GLY A 158 -9.78 10.30 17.64
C GLY A 158 -9.86 9.05 16.74
N THR A 159 -8.79 8.72 16.04
CA THR A 159 -8.72 7.57 15.10
C THR A 159 -8.17 6.33 15.81
N TYR A 160 -8.84 5.92 16.90
CA TYR A 160 -8.34 4.92 17.86
C TYR A 160 -8.00 3.54 17.26
N SER A 161 -8.71 3.09 16.25
CA SER A 161 -8.40 1.81 15.57
C SER A 161 -7.37 1.97 14.44
N TYR A 162 -7.23 3.15 13.84
CA TYR A 162 -6.37 3.37 12.69
C TYR A 162 -4.88 3.27 13.04
N GLY A 163 -4.40 4.09 13.98
CA GLY A 163 -3.00 4.06 14.43
C GLY A 163 -2.54 2.66 14.84
N PRO A 164 -3.26 1.97 15.75
CA PRO A 164 -2.97 0.58 16.10
C PRO A 164 -2.97 -0.38 14.91
N SER A 165 -3.91 -0.25 13.95
CA SER A 165 -3.92 -1.09 12.74
C SER A 165 -2.69 -0.86 11.87
N LYS A 166 -2.22 0.39 11.78
CA LYS A 166 -1.00 0.75 11.02
C LYS A 166 0.28 0.31 11.73
N ALA A 167 0.31 0.32 13.06
CA ALA A 167 1.39 -0.30 13.82
C ALA A 167 1.39 -1.83 13.65
N ALA A 168 0.21 -2.46 13.65
CA ALA A 168 0.06 -3.89 13.42
C ALA A 168 0.56 -4.31 12.03
N ILE A 169 0.23 -3.58 10.95
CA ILE A 169 0.72 -3.90 9.61
C ILE A 169 2.24 -3.69 9.49
N HIS A 170 2.83 -2.72 10.23
CA HIS A 170 4.28 -2.56 10.30
C HIS A 170 4.94 -3.79 10.97
N HIS A 171 4.34 -4.32 12.04
CA HIS A 171 4.84 -5.52 12.67
C HIS A 171 4.65 -6.75 11.80
N LEU A 172 3.47 -6.91 11.17
CA LEU A 172 3.18 -7.99 10.24
C LEU A 172 4.16 -8.01 9.05
N THR A 173 4.58 -6.83 8.57
CA THR A 173 5.63 -6.69 7.55
C THR A 173 6.93 -7.36 7.98
N ARG A 174 7.38 -7.15 9.23
CA ARG A 174 8.58 -7.81 9.77
C ARG A 174 8.40 -9.32 9.92
N THR A 175 7.19 -9.73 10.33
CA THR A 175 6.83 -11.16 10.40
C THR A 175 6.93 -11.81 9.03
N PHE A 176 6.34 -11.22 7.99
CA PHE A 176 6.46 -11.72 6.61
C PHE A 176 7.92 -11.74 6.15
N ALA A 177 8.68 -10.66 6.39
CA ALA A 177 10.09 -10.60 6.01
C ALA A 177 10.92 -11.73 6.61
N SER A 178 10.65 -12.09 7.88
CA SER A 178 11.35 -13.19 8.56
C SER A 178 10.93 -14.56 8.03
N HIS A 179 9.60 -14.80 7.88
CA HIS A 179 9.08 -16.13 7.56
C HIS A 179 9.12 -16.48 6.06
N LEU A 180 9.18 -15.47 5.18
CA LEU A 180 9.15 -15.67 3.73
C LEU A 180 10.52 -15.52 3.06
N ALA A 181 11.57 -15.20 3.82
CA ALA A 181 12.92 -15.01 3.29
C ALA A 181 13.46 -16.23 2.56
N GLU A 182 13.27 -17.44 3.11
CA GLU A 182 13.69 -18.69 2.49
C GLU A 182 12.96 -19.01 1.17
N ARG A 183 11.82 -18.35 0.94
CA ARG A 183 11.03 -18.43 -0.30
C ARG A 183 11.42 -17.36 -1.31
N ASN A 184 12.52 -16.60 -1.06
CA ASN A 184 12.95 -15.46 -1.85
C ASN A 184 11.85 -14.38 -2.01
N ILE A 185 11.10 -14.10 -0.95
CA ILE A 185 10.07 -13.05 -0.91
C ILE A 185 10.51 -12.00 0.11
N THR A 186 10.64 -10.75 -0.32
CA THR A 186 10.87 -9.62 0.61
C THR A 186 9.55 -8.98 0.98
N ALA A 187 9.46 -8.50 2.21
CA ALA A 187 8.30 -7.75 2.69
C ALA A 187 8.75 -6.44 3.32
N ASN A 188 8.21 -5.32 2.85
CA ASN A 188 8.51 -3.99 3.35
C ASN A 188 7.23 -3.16 3.52
N ALA A 189 7.29 -2.12 4.33
CA ALA A 189 6.21 -1.17 4.47
C ALA A 189 6.65 0.23 4.04
N ILE A 190 5.77 0.94 3.37
CA ILE A 190 5.84 2.39 3.20
C ILE A 190 4.94 2.99 4.27
N ALA A 191 5.42 4.00 4.99
CA ALA A 191 4.65 4.76 5.97
C ALA A 191 4.42 6.21 5.45
N PRO A 192 3.31 6.45 4.72
CA PRO A 192 3.03 7.77 4.18
C PRO A 192 2.75 8.80 5.26
N GLY A 193 3.23 10.04 5.03
CA GLY A 193 2.76 11.26 5.66
C GLY A 193 1.53 11.83 4.95
N PRO A 194 1.37 13.16 4.94
CA PRO A 194 0.24 13.81 4.28
C PRO A 194 0.38 13.76 2.75
N PHE A 195 -0.54 13.04 2.11
CA PHE A 195 -0.73 12.98 0.67
C PHE A 195 -2.16 13.37 0.31
N PRO A 196 -2.38 14.02 -0.85
CA PRO A 196 -3.72 14.28 -1.35
C PRO A 196 -4.48 12.96 -1.60
N SER A 197 -5.63 12.82 -0.96
CA SER A 197 -6.49 11.64 -1.13
C SER A 197 -7.91 11.97 -0.71
N LYS A 198 -8.89 11.11 -1.05
CA LYS A 198 -10.26 11.27 -0.52
C LYS A 198 -10.30 11.20 1.01
N MET A 199 -9.40 10.43 1.63
CA MET A 199 -9.30 10.30 3.08
C MET A 199 -8.84 11.60 3.74
N THR A 200 -7.97 12.37 3.08
CA THR A 200 -7.40 13.62 3.58
C THR A 200 -8.13 14.87 3.07
N ALA A 201 -9.09 14.72 2.11
CA ALA A 201 -9.72 15.86 1.44
C ALA A 201 -10.43 16.82 2.41
N GLY A 202 -11.16 16.30 3.41
CA GLY A 202 -11.83 17.13 4.41
C GLY A 202 -10.85 17.91 5.30
N ILE A 203 -9.78 17.25 5.70
CA ILE A 203 -8.72 17.86 6.53
C ILE A 203 -7.89 18.84 5.70
N ALA A 204 -7.63 18.52 4.44
CA ALA A 204 -6.89 19.40 3.53
C ALA A 204 -7.61 20.72 3.29
N GLN A 205 -8.95 20.72 3.24
CA GLN A 205 -9.73 21.94 3.08
C GLN A 205 -9.73 22.86 4.31
N THR A 206 -9.68 22.29 5.51
CA THR A 206 -9.79 23.04 6.77
C THR A 206 -8.43 23.31 7.42
N MET A 207 -7.49 22.40 7.32
CA MET A 207 -6.19 22.43 8.01
C MET A 207 -5.00 22.20 7.07
N GLY A 208 -5.18 22.22 5.75
CA GLY A 208 -4.15 21.86 4.79
C GLY A 208 -2.88 22.68 4.90
N GLU A 209 -3.02 24.00 5.16
CA GLU A 209 -1.90 24.90 5.35
C GLU A 209 -1.17 24.67 6.69
N GLU A 210 -1.90 24.33 7.74
CA GLU A 210 -1.28 24.01 9.04
C GLU A 210 -0.54 22.67 8.95
N ILE A 211 -1.11 21.67 8.30
CA ILE A 211 -0.44 20.40 8.05
C ILE A 211 0.84 20.63 7.26
N ARG A 212 0.79 21.43 6.19
CA ARG A 212 1.97 21.78 5.39
C ARG A 212 3.10 22.37 6.24
N LYS A 213 2.76 23.28 7.17
CA LYS A 213 3.74 23.89 8.07
C LYS A 213 4.38 22.92 9.06
N HIS A 214 3.67 21.83 9.40
CA HIS A 214 4.21 20.78 10.26
C HIS A 214 5.10 19.77 9.50
N VAL A 215 5.09 19.79 8.16
CA VAL A 215 6.00 18.99 7.36
C VAL A 215 7.35 19.71 7.25
N PRO A 216 8.48 19.16 7.70
CA PRO A 216 9.78 19.82 7.60
C PRO A 216 10.15 20.26 6.18
N LEU A 217 9.80 19.46 5.14
CA LEU A 217 9.98 19.87 3.74
C LEU A 217 8.95 20.89 3.25
N ASN A 218 8.03 21.35 4.13
CA ASN A 218 7.07 22.41 3.87
C ASN A 218 6.17 22.20 2.63
N ARG A 219 5.86 20.95 2.30
CA ARG A 219 4.93 20.55 1.23
C ARG A 219 4.21 19.25 1.56
N TRP A 220 3.08 19.03 0.90
CA TRP A 220 2.46 17.71 0.83
C TRP A 220 3.28 16.79 -0.07
N GLY A 221 3.12 15.48 0.12
CA GLY A 221 3.66 14.50 -0.80
C GLY A 221 2.95 14.53 -2.15
N GLU A 222 3.68 14.25 -3.20
CA GLU A 222 3.24 14.22 -4.59
C GLU A 222 3.21 12.77 -5.11
N PRO A 223 2.49 12.48 -6.21
CA PRO A 223 2.42 11.13 -6.76
C PRO A 223 3.79 10.49 -7.00
N GLU A 224 4.75 11.26 -7.46
CA GLU A 224 6.11 10.82 -7.75
C GLU A 224 6.89 10.41 -6.50
N ASP A 225 6.63 11.05 -5.34
CA ASP A 225 7.25 10.66 -4.07
C ASP A 225 6.83 9.23 -3.67
N MET A 226 5.55 8.92 -3.88
CA MET A 226 5.00 7.60 -3.54
C MET A 226 5.40 6.54 -4.58
N ALA A 227 5.30 6.86 -5.86
CA ALA A 227 5.71 5.98 -6.95
C ALA A 227 7.20 5.65 -6.86
N GLY A 228 8.05 6.64 -6.58
CA GLY A 228 9.49 6.46 -6.42
C GLY A 228 9.85 5.49 -5.30
N ALA A 229 9.22 5.62 -4.13
CA ALA A 229 9.41 4.71 -3.01
C ALA A 229 8.97 3.28 -3.35
N ALA A 230 7.81 3.11 -4.01
CA ALA A 230 7.29 1.83 -4.42
C ALA A 230 8.18 1.17 -5.51
N ILE A 231 8.66 1.93 -6.49
CA ILE A 231 9.57 1.45 -7.53
C ILE A 231 10.91 1.02 -6.92
N PHE A 232 11.46 1.80 -5.97
CA PHE A 232 12.66 1.42 -5.25
C PHE A 232 12.50 0.03 -4.62
N LEU A 233 11.47 -0.18 -3.82
CA LEU A 233 11.23 -1.45 -3.13
C LEU A 233 10.92 -2.61 -4.10
N ALA A 234 10.32 -2.33 -5.25
CA ALA A 234 9.97 -3.33 -6.27
C ALA A 234 11.12 -3.70 -7.20
N SER A 235 12.13 -2.87 -7.30
CA SER A 235 13.25 -3.01 -8.24
C SER A 235 14.42 -3.81 -7.64
N LYS A 236 15.46 -3.99 -8.47
CA LYS A 236 16.72 -4.60 -8.03
C LYS A 236 17.45 -3.76 -6.97
N ALA A 237 17.22 -2.43 -6.95
CA ALA A 237 17.79 -1.54 -5.93
C ALA A 237 17.27 -1.88 -4.52
N GLY A 238 16.03 -2.36 -4.40
CA GLY A 238 15.40 -2.80 -3.15
C GLY A 238 15.56 -4.30 -2.84
N ALA A 239 16.24 -5.09 -3.67
CA ALA A 239 16.26 -6.55 -3.56
C ALA A 239 16.83 -7.08 -2.22
N TYR A 240 17.67 -6.31 -1.55
CA TYR A 240 18.25 -6.67 -0.25
C TYR A 240 17.59 -5.95 0.93
N VAL A 241 16.48 -5.23 0.68
CA VAL A 241 15.68 -4.56 1.71
C VAL A 241 14.51 -5.47 2.07
N SER A 242 14.46 -5.93 3.33
CA SER A 242 13.36 -6.74 3.85
C SER A 242 13.12 -6.42 5.32
N GLY A 243 11.86 -6.29 5.72
CA GLY A 243 11.43 -5.93 7.09
C GLY A 243 11.49 -4.44 7.40
N ALA A 244 11.82 -3.59 6.44
CA ALA A 244 11.89 -2.15 6.62
C ALA A 244 10.50 -1.51 6.69
N VAL A 245 10.39 -0.45 7.50
CA VAL A 245 9.27 0.49 7.49
C VAL A 245 9.86 1.85 7.09
N THR A 246 9.55 2.31 5.91
CA THR A 246 10.13 3.50 5.30
C THR A 246 9.14 4.67 5.35
N PRO A 247 9.33 5.68 6.20
CA PRO A 247 8.54 6.90 6.15
C PRO A 247 8.75 7.63 4.80
N VAL A 248 7.63 8.04 4.18
CA VAL A 248 7.59 8.94 3.03
C VAL A 248 6.71 10.10 3.45
N ASP A 249 7.26 11.03 4.23
CA ASP A 249 6.50 11.94 5.07
C ASP A 249 7.06 13.37 5.12
N GLY A 250 8.07 13.66 4.33
CA GLY A 250 8.73 14.96 4.35
C GLY A 250 9.47 15.29 5.66
N GLY A 251 9.76 14.27 6.50
CA GLY A 251 10.51 14.39 7.73
C GLY A 251 9.66 14.51 9.01
N ILE A 252 8.35 14.35 8.94
CA ILE A 252 7.43 14.49 10.10
C ILE A 252 7.86 13.57 11.25
N VAL A 253 8.09 12.29 11.00
CA VAL A 253 8.44 11.32 12.05
C VAL A 253 9.77 11.68 12.72
N ALA A 254 10.73 12.17 11.94
CA ALA A 254 12.03 12.59 12.46
C ALA A 254 11.94 13.86 13.32
N ALA A 255 11.12 14.83 12.92
CA ALA A 255 10.96 16.11 13.61
C ALA A 255 10.10 16.00 14.87
N SER A 256 9.13 15.10 14.93
CA SER A 256 8.19 14.98 16.06
C SER A 256 8.85 14.54 17.39
N ARG A 257 10.15 14.23 17.39
CA ARG A 257 10.92 13.89 18.59
C ARG A 257 11.66 15.08 19.21
N THR A 258 11.50 16.28 18.70
CA THR A 258 12.17 17.47 19.21
C THR A 258 11.22 18.22 20.18
N LEU A 259 11.41 17.98 21.49
CA LEU A 259 10.85 18.59 22.71
C LEU A 259 9.55 18.01 23.19
#